data_e6a7264e74b14ec3a17eaadacbbb52ed
#
_entry.id   e6a7264e74b14ec3a17eaadacbbb52ed
#
_cell.length_a   1.000
_cell.length_b   1.000
_cell.length_c   1.000
_cell.angle_alpha   90.00
_cell.angle_beta   90.00
_cell.angle_gamma   90.00
#
_symmetry.space_group_name_H-M   'P 1'
#
loop_
_entity.id
_entity.type
_entity.pdbx_description
1 polymer ?
#
loop_
_entity_poly.entity_id
_entity_poly.type
_entity_poly.pdbx_seq_one_letter_code
_entity_poly.pdbx_strand_id
1 'polypeptide(L)'
;MEGSVSISSDAIAHIVGETARECYGVVGMGGLRWLPERVKKGIDIGRDAEGGVTIDLHVVVEYGLNLAEVASTIRNRVGYEVARLTGLPVRSVEVHIEDVRRTA
;
A
#
# COMPACT_ATOMS: atom_id res chain seq x y z
N MET A 1 -30.49 18.73 0.98
CA MET A 1 -29.12 19.25 0.84
C MET A 1 -28.38 18.49 -0.24
N GLU A 2 -27.75 19.20 -1.12
CA GLU A 2 -26.97 18.59 -2.20
C GLU A 2 -25.49 18.83 -1.96
N GLY A 3 -24.68 17.93 -2.43
CA GLY A 3 -23.25 18.04 -2.33
C GLY A 3 -22.58 16.76 -2.76
N SER A 4 -21.27 16.79 -2.87
CA SER A 4 -20.48 15.61 -3.22
C SER A 4 -19.26 15.52 -2.32
N VAL A 5 -18.79 14.28 -2.15
CA VAL A 5 -17.54 14.00 -1.42
C VAL A 5 -16.61 13.28 -2.37
N SER A 6 -15.40 13.76 -2.47
CA SER A 6 -14.38 13.06 -3.24
C SER A 6 -13.17 12.76 -2.35
N ILE A 7 -12.54 11.64 -2.60
CA ILE A 7 -11.36 11.20 -1.86
C ILE A 7 -10.21 11.13 -2.86
N SER A 8 -9.17 11.92 -2.63
CA SER A 8 -8.04 11.98 -3.53
C SER A 8 -7.20 10.71 -3.47
N SER A 9 -6.47 10.43 -4.56
CA SER A 9 -5.51 9.32 -4.56
C SER A 9 -4.41 9.55 -3.54
N ASP A 10 -4.02 10.80 -3.29
CA ASP A 10 -3.03 11.12 -2.26
C ASP A 10 -3.53 10.77 -0.85
N ALA A 11 -4.81 11.01 -0.57
CA ALA A 11 -5.39 10.62 0.71
C ALA A 11 -5.38 9.09 0.88
N ILE A 12 -5.73 8.37 -0.18
CA ILE A 12 -5.69 6.91 -0.17
C ILE A 12 -4.25 6.41 0.03
N ALA A 13 -3.29 7.00 -0.67
CA ALA A 13 -1.89 6.65 -0.53
C ALA A 13 -1.38 6.87 0.90
N HIS A 14 -1.86 7.92 1.57
CA HIS A 14 -1.50 8.18 2.96
C HIS A 14 -2.00 7.06 3.88
N ILE A 15 -3.25 6.64 3.71
CA ILE A 15 -3.83 5.52 4.47
C ILE A 15 -3.01 4.25 4.25
N VAL A 16 -2.69 3.97 2.99
CA VAL A 16 -1.91 2.79 2.61
C VAL A 16 -0.54 2.80 3.28
N GLY A 17 0.15 3.94 3.22
CA GLY A 17 1.49 4.09 3.81
C GLY A 17 1.49 3.90 5.32
N GLU A 18 0.54 4.54 6.01
CA GLU A 18 0.43 4.40 7.46
C GLU A 18 0.14 2.95 7.86
N THR A 19 -0.80 2.30 7.18
CA THR A 19 -1.16 0.92 7.48
C THR A 19 0.01 -0.03 7.21
N ALA A 20 0.68 0.12 6.09
CA ALA A 20 1.80 -0.76 5.72
C ALA A 20 2.95 -0.63 6.71
N ARG A 21 3.27 0.59 7.17
CA ARG A 21 4.35 0.81 8.15
C ARG A 21 4.07 0.17 9.49
N GLU A 22 2.81 -0.03 9.84
CA GLU A 22 2.42 -0.70 11.08
C GLU A 22 2.52 -2.22 10.99
N CYS A 23 2.64 -2.78 9.80
CA CYS A 23 2.72 -4.22 9.62
C CYS A 23 4.07 -4.75 10.07
N TYR A 24 4.03 -5.88 10.80
CA TYR A 24 5.25 -6.53 11.27
C TYR A 24 6.13 -6.92 10.08
N GLY A 25 7.41 -6.62 10.23
CA GLY A 25 8.42 -6.96 9.22
C GLY A 25 8.70 -5.89 8.17
N VAL A 26 7.86 -4.87 8.07
CA VAL A 26 8.10 -3.76 7.13
C VAL A 26 9.13 -2.82 7.74
N VAL A 27 10.26 -2.63 7.05
CA VAL A 27 11.34 -1.75 7.51
C VAL A 27 11.56 -0.57 6.57
N GLY A 28 10.87 -0.54 5.43
CA GLY A 28 10.95 0.59 4.52
C GLY A 28 9.97 0.47 3.37
N MET A 29 9.73 1.59 2.68
CA MET A 29 8.89 1.69 1.51
C MET A 29 9.49 2.68 0.53
N GLY A 30 9.48 2.33 -0.76
CA GLY A 30 10.04 3.20 -1.78
C GLY A 30 11.53 3.42 -1.61
N GLY A 31 12.03 4.56 -2.11
CA GLY A 31 13.44 4.91 -2.02
C GLY A 31 14.35 4.05 -2.88
N LEU A 32 13.79 3.23 -3.75
CA LEU A 32 14.52 2.32 -4.63
C LEU A 32 14.77 3.04 -5.96
N ARG A 33 16.04 3.09 -6.37
CA ARG A 33 16.45 3.88 -7.53
C ARG A 33 15.82 3.44 -8.84
N TRP A 34 15.48 2.15 -8.94
CA TRP A 34 14.91 1.61 -10.19
C TRP A 34 13.38 1.78 -10.29
N LEU A 35 12.74 2.28 -9.24
CA LEU A 35 11.29 2.50 -9.29
C LEU A 35 10.96 3.73 -10.14
N PRO A 36 9.85 3.68 -10.90
CA PRO A 36 9.37 4.87 -11.61
C PRO A 36 9.12 6.04 -10.66
N GLU A 37 9.22 7.25 -11.20
CA GLU A 37 9.06 8.48 -10.40
C GLU A 37 7.75 8.51 -9.63
N ARG A 38 6.65 8.05 -10.27
CA ARG A 38 5.32 8.04 -9.65
C ARG A 38 5.21 7.11 -8.44
N VAL A 39 6.10 6.12 -8.32
CA VAL A 39 6.07 5.15 -7.22
C VAL A 39 7.30 5.24 -6.33
N LYS A 40 8.04 6.33 -6.38
CA LYS A 40 9.24 6.52 -5.55
C LYS A 40 8.97 6.39 -4.06
N LYS A 41 7.75 6.72 -3.64
CA LYS A 41 7.34 6.53 -2.24
C LYS A 41 6.89 5.11 -1.95
N GLY A 42 6.90 4.25 -2.97
CA GLY A 42 6.53 2.86 -2.84
C GLY A 42 5.04 2.58 -2.95
N ILE A 43 4.23 3.56 -3.34
CA ILE A 43 2.77 3.42 -3.41
C ILE A 43 2.27 3.99 -4.73
N ASP A 44 1.47 3.19 -5.46
CA ASP A 44 0.80 3.62 -6.67
C ASP A 44 -0.69 3.28 -6.54
N ILE A 45 -1.55 4.28 -6.75
CA ILE A 45 -3.00 4.15 -6.62
C ILE A 45 -3.64 4.29 -7.98
N GLY A 46 -4.36 3.25 -8.42
CA GLY A 46 -5.19 3.31 -9.62
C GLY A 46 -6.66 3.48 -9.25
N ARG A 47 -7.41 4.10 -10.13
CA ARG A 47 -8.86 4.32 -9.95
C ARG A 47 -9.60 3.88 -11.19
N ASP A 48 -10.75 3.25 -11.02
CA ASP A 48 -11.61 2.91 -12.16
C ASP A 48 -12.83 3.83 -12.23
N ALA A 49 -13.64 3.69 -13.29
CA ALA A 49 -14.78 4.56 -13.53
C ALA A 49 -15.88 4.42 -12.47
N GLU A 50 -15.94 3.28 -11.79
CA GLU A 50 -16.93 3.02 -10.74
C GLU A 50 -16.42 3.41 -9.34
N GLY A 51 -15.26 4.08 -9.26
CA GLY A 51 -14.68 4.47 -7.98
C GLY A 51 -13.85 3.39 -7.31
N GLY A 52 -13.64 2.25 -7.99
CA GLY A 52 -12.80 1.18 -7.47
C GLY A 52 -11.34 1.58 -7.38
N VAL A 53 -10.62 1.00 -6.44
CA VAL A 53 -9.23 1.34 -6.14
C VAL A 53 -8.35 0.13 -6.38
N THR A 54 -7.25 0.32 -7.08
CA THR A 54 -6.17 -0.66 -7.17
C THR A 54 -4.93 -0.09 -6.49
N ILE A 55 -4.22 -0.92 -5.77
CA ILE A 55 -3.10 -0.48 -4.94
C ILE A 55 -1.89 -1.34 -5.26
N ASP A 56 -0.78 -0.68 -5.58
CA ASP A 56 0.53 -1.32 -5.71
C ASP A 56 1.44 -0.78 -4.62
N LEU A 57 2.06 -1.70 -3.87
CA LEU A 57 2.98 -1.38 -2.79
C LEU A 57 4.34 -1.98 -3.07
N HIS A 58 5.38 -1.18 -2.88
CA HIS A 58 6.76 -1.64 -2.95
C HIS A 58 7.39 -1.47 -1.57
N VAL A 59 7.73 -2.59 -0.94
CA VAL A 59 8.19 -2.61 0.45
C VAL A 59 9.56 -3.26 0.58
N VAL A 60 10.25 -2.89 1.63
CA VAL A 60 11.46 -3.55 2.09
C VAL A 60 11.12 -4.20 3.43
N VAL A 61 11.45 -5.48 3.57
CA VAL A 61 11.11 -6.23 4.77
C VAL A 61 12.35 -6.73 5.48
N GLU A 62 12.20 -7.11 6.74
CA GLU A 62 13.30 -7.61 7.55
C GLU A 62 13.73 -8.99 7.08
N TYR A 63 15.05 -9.18 6.99
CA TYR A 63 15.64 -10.47 6.64
C TYR A 63 15.29 -11.53 7.68
N GLY A 64 14.98 -12.72 7.20
CA GLY A 64 14.75 -13.87 8.07
C GLY A 64 13.27 -14.20 8.29
N LEU A 65 12.35 -13.36 7.80
CA LEU A 65 10.93 -13.61 7.93
C LEU A 65 10.40 -14.41 6.75
N ASN A 66 9.24 -15.03 6.93
CA ASN A 66 8.52 -15.67 5.83
C ASN A 66 7.91 -14.59 4.96
N LEU A 67 8.46 -14.40 3.77
CA LEU A 67 8.06 -13.28 2.89
C LEU A 67 6.62 -13.41 2.41
N ALA A 68 6.16 -14.63 2.13
CA ALA A 68 4.79 -14.84 1.68
C ALA A 68 3.79 -14.47 2.76
N GLU A 69 4.07 -14.79 4.02
CA GLU A 69 3.20 -14.44 5.14
C GLU A 69 3.19 -12.94 5.39
N VAL A 70 4.35 -12.29 5.34
CA VAL A 70 4.47 -10.83 5.49
C VAL A 70 3.65 -10.13 4.41
N ALA A 71 3.83 -10.53 3.16
CA ALA A 71 3.10 -9.94 2.03
C ALA A 71 1.59 -10.14 2.16
N SER A 72 1.15 -11.33 2.57
CA SER A 72 -0.27 -11.63 2.77
C SER A 72 -0.88 -10.76 3.86
N THR A 73 -0.18 -10.58 4.97
CA THR A 73 -0.63 -9.73 6.08
C THR A 73 -0.77 -8.27 5.63
N ILE A 74 0.23 -7.76 4.91
CA ILE A 74 0.19 -6.39 4.39
C ILE A 74 -1.01 -6.22 3.45
N ARG A 75 -1.16 -7.13 2.50
CA ARG A 75 -2.26 -7.09 1.53
C ARG A 75 -3.62 -7.04 2.22
N ASN A 76 -3.83 -7.93 3.18
CA ASN A 76 -5.11 -8.03 3.87
C ASN A 76 -5.40 -6.80 4.73
N ARG A 77 -4.42 -6.31 5.47
CA ARG A 77 -4.60 -5.13 6.32
C ARG A 77 -4.81 -3.87 5.51
N VAL A 78 -4.04 -3.67 4.46
CA VAL A 78 -4.17 -2.49 3.59
C VAL A 78 -5.53 -2.47 2.91
N GLY A 79 -5.95 -3.60 2.32
CA GLY A 79 -7.25 -3.70 1.68
C GLY A 79 -8.40 -3.41 2.65
N TYR A 80 -8.33 -3.98 3.85
CA TYR A 80 -9.35 -3.77 4.87
C TYR A 80 -9.43 -2.30 5.31
N GLU A 81 -8.28 -1.69 5.62
CA GLU A 81 -8.27 -0.31 6.11
C GLU A 81 -8.71 0.70 5.07
N VAL A 82 -8.29 0.53 3.83
CA VAL A 82 -8.73 1.43 2.75
C VAL A 82 -10.24 1.33 2.56
N ALA A 83 -10.79 0.11 2.50
CA ALA A 83 -12.22 -0.08 2.35
C ALA A 83 -12.99 0.51 3.54
N ARG A 84 -12.50 0.29 4.77
CA ARG A 84 -13.15 0.77 5.98
C ARG A 84 -13.16 2.30 6.07
N LEU A 85 -12.03 2.93 5.77
CA LEU A 85 -11.89 4.37 5.96
C LEU A 85 -12.45 5.20 4.80
N THR A 86 -12.50 4.63 3.61
CA THR A 86 -12.95 5.37 2.42
C THR A 86 -14.35 4.98 1.95
N GLY A 87 -14.78 3.78 2.25
CA GLY A 87 -16.01 3.22 1.69
C GLY A 87 -15.90 2.84 0.22
N LEU A 88 -14.72 2.96 -0.38
CA LEU A 88 -14.52 2.62 -1.79
C LEU A 88 -14.24 1.13 -1.95
N PRO A 89 -14.69 0.53 -3.07
CA PRO A 89 -14.35 -0.86 -3.34
C PRO A 89 -12.87 -1.00 -3.69
N VAL A 90 -12.18 -1.90 -3.02
CA VAL A 90 -10.77 -2.21 -3.31
C VAL A 90 -10.73 -3.40 -4.25
N ARG A 91 -10.26 -3.17 -5.47
CA ARG A 91 -10.23 -4.19 -6.54
C ARG A 91 -9.06 -5.14 -6.38
N SER A 92 -7.89 -4.59 -6.05
CA SER A 92 -6.69 -5.41 -5.84
C SER A 92 -5.69 -4.67 -4.97
N VAL A 93 -4.88 -5.43 -4.25
CA VAL A 93 -3.69 -4.94 -3.55
C VAL A 93 -2.53 -5.84 -3.95
N GLU A 94 -1.57 -5.27 -4.66
CA GLU A 94 -0.36 -5.96 -5.07
C GLU A 94 0.79 -5.53 -4.16
N VAL A 95 1.45 -6.49 -3.52
CA VAL A 95 2.58 -6.21 -2.64
C VAL A 95 3.85 -6.74 -3.31
N HIS A 96 4.79 -5.84 -3.56
CA HIS A 96 6.08 -6.16 -4.16
C HIS A 96 7.15 -6.04 -3.09
N ILE A 97 7.78 -7.15 -2.73
CA ILE A 97 8.91 -7.12 -1.80
C ILE A 97 10.16 -6.88 -2.64
N GLU A 98 10.70 -5.69 -2.57
CA GLU A 98 11.81 -5.25 -3.42
C GLU A 98 13.18 -5.59 -2.83
N ASP A 99 13.25 -5.69 -1.51
CA ASP A 99 14.51 -5.97 -0.83
C ASP A 99 14.25 -6.52 0.57
N VAL A 100 15.26 -7.16 1.13
CA VAL A 100 15.25 -7.62 2.52
C VAL A 100 16.49 -7.06 3.22
N ARG A 101 16.32 -6.63 4.47
CA ARG A 101 17.42 -6.02 5.23
C ARG A 101 17.51 -6.56 6.63
N ARG A 102 18.75 -6.70 7.10
CA ARG A 102 18.99 -6.94 8.51
C ARG A 102 18.93 -5.60 9.23
N THR A 103 18.16 -5.55 10.31
CA THR A 103 17.98 -4.33 11.09
C THR A 103 18.71 -4.37 12.43
N ALA A 104 19.33 -5.49 12.74
CA ALA A 104 20.08 -5.64 13.99
C ALA A 104 21.50 -6.08 13.75
#